data_5a69e6bea258bbca061852e9987a0977
#
_entry.id   5a69e6bea258bbca061852e9987a0977
#
_cell.length_a   1.000
_cell.length_b   1.000
_cell.length_c   1.000
_cell.angle_alpha   90.00
_cell.angle_beta   90.00
_cell.angle_gamma   90.00
#
_symmetry.space_group_name_H-M   'P 1'
#
loop_
_entity.id
_entity.type
_entity.pdbx_description
1 polymer ?
#
loop_
_entity_poly.entity_id
_entity_poly.type
_entity_poly.pdbx_seq_one_letter_code
_entity_poly.pdbx_strand_id
1 'polypeptide(L)'
;KEFRAGPDVTLERGNKIDVSVFEEGDFVRVSGIAKAKGFQGVVKRHGFHGAPATHGTKHAHRQPGSIGAVWPQHVIKGMRMAGRMGGKRVSVQNLKIAKVDKENNLLAIRGAVPGRRGTVLEIRG
;
A
#
# COMPACT_ATOMS: atom_id res chain seq x y z
N LYS A 1 2.83 16.31 10.23
CA LYS A 1 1.77 16.20 9.23
C LYS A 1 0.49 16.78 9.82
N GLU A 2 -0.29 17.50 9.05
CA GLU A 2 -1.58 18.04 9.47
C GLU A 2 -2.68 16.99 9.38
N PHE A 3 -3.52 16.98 10.40
CA PHE A 3 -4.78 16.24 10.43
C PHE A 3 -5.91 17.23 10.71
N ARG A 4 -7.02 17.08 10.00
CA ARG A 4 -8.23 17.81 10.34
C ARG A 4 -8.94 17.04 11.44
N ALA A 5 -9.15 17.67 12.58
CA ALA A 5 -9.99 17.15 13.65
C ALA A 5 -11.47 17.27 13.25
N GLY A 6 -12.31 16.34 13.72
CA GLY A 6 -13.76 16.46 13.58
C GLY A 6 -14.30 17.66 14.38
N PRO A 7 -15.55 18.09 14.12
CA PRO A 7 -16.15 19.24 14.81
C PRO A 7 -16.29 19.04 16.32
N ASP A 8 -16.35 17.79 16.78
CA ASP A 8 -16.55 17.44 18.19
C ASP A 8 -15.25 17.33 18.99
N VAL A 9 -14.09 17.52 18.34
CA VAL A 9 -12.77 17.39 19.00
C VAL A 9 -12.18 18.76 19.24
N THR A 10 -12.26 19.25 20.46
CA THR A 10 -11.59 20.47 20.91
C THR A 10 -10.18 20.14 21.37
N LEU A 11 -9.19 20.45 20.53
CA LEU A 11 -7.77 20.30 20.85
C LEU A 11 -7.14 21.68 21.05
N GLU A 12 -6.47 21.86 22.19
CA GLU A 12 -5.69 23.05 22.48
C GLU A 12 -4.22 22.84 22.10
N ARG A 13 -3.52 23.94 21.83
CA ARG A 13 -2.09 23.89 21.52
C ARG A 13 -1.29 23.36 22.72
N GLY A 14 -0.58 22.27 22.51
CA GLY A 14 0.21 21.60 23.55
C GLY A 14 -0.41 20.32 24.10
N ASN A 15 -1.65 19.98 23.72
CA ASN A 15 -2.27 18.71 24.09
C ASN A 15 -1.49 17.53 23.49
N LYS A 16 -1.27 16.50 24.30
CA LYS A 16 -0.66 15.24 23.87
C LYS A 16 -1.77 14.28 23.45
N ILE A 17 -1.62 13.69 22.27
CA ILE A 17 -2.48 12.63 21.76
C ILE A 17 -1.70 11.32 21.85
N ASP A 18 -2.22 10.35 22.56
CA ASP A 18 -1.67 9.01 22.73
C ASP A 18 -2.61 7.94 22.16
N VAL A 19 -2.31 6.67 22.39
CA VAL A 19 -3.12 5.54 21.88
C VAL A 19 -4.49 5.43 22.57
N SER A 20 -4.78 6.21 23.62
CA SER A 20 -6.06 6.19 24.34
C SER A 20 -7.25 6.66 23.49
N VAL A 21 -6.98 7.31 22.36
CA VAL A 21 -7.97 7.75 21.37
C VAL A 21 -8.65 6.55 20.66
N PHE A 22 -8.02 5.37 20.70
CA PHE A 22 -8.51 4.16 20.05
C PHE A 22 -9.06 3.16 21.07
N GLU A 23 -10.08 2.41 20.66
CA GLU A 23 -10.66 1.33 21.44
C GLU A 23 -10.42 -0.04 20.78
N GLU A 24 -10.45 -1.10 21.61
CA GLU A 24 -10.35 -2.47 21.11
C GLU A 24 -11.59 -2.81 20.28
N GLY A 25 -11.36 -3.29 19.08
CA GLY A 25 -12.44 -3.61 18.16
C GLY A 25 -12.67 -2.58 17.06
N ASP A 26 -12.14 -1.39 17.17
CA ASP A 26 -12.27 -0.33 16.17
C ASP A 26 -11.72 -0.74 14.80
N PHE A 27 -12.37 -0.23 13.76
CA PHE A 27 -11.89 -0.36 12.40
C PHE A 27 -11.11 0.89 11.99
N VAL A 28 -9.86 0.67 11.58
CA VAL A 28 -8.96 1.76 11.24
C VAL A 28 -8.45 1.65 9.81
N ARG A 29 -8.08 2.81 9.28
CA ARG A 29 -7.34 2.96 8.03
C ARG A 29 -5.87 3.25 8.35
N VAL A 30 -4.98 2.39 7.87
CA VAL A 30 -3.55 2.53 8.07
C VAL A 30 -2.87 2.90 6.77
N SER A 31 -2.10 3.98 6.78
CA SER A 31 -1.36 4.47 5.61
C SER A 31 0.13 4.54 5.92
N GLY A 32 0.94 4.14 4.97
CA GLY A 32 2.40 4.17 5.09
C GLY A 32 3.10 4.00 3.74
N ILE A 33 4.42 4.07 3.75
CA ILE A 33 5.22 3.85 2.56
C ILE A 33 5.48 2.35 2.40
N ALA A 34 4.99 1.76 1.32
CA ALA A 34 5.19 0.36 1.00
C ALA A 34 6.68 0.04 0.76
N LYS A 35 7.08 -1.21 1.03
CA LYS A 35 8.46 -1.67 0.75
C LYS A 35 8.82 -1.42 -0.71
N ALA A 36 9.93 -0.73 -0.95
CA ALA A 36 10.46 -0.53 -2.29
C ALA A 36 11.07 -1.84 -2.82
N LYS A 37 10.75 -2.18 -4.06
CA LYS A 37 11.21 -3.40 -4.76
C LYS A 37 12.08 -3.09 -5.97
N GLY A 38 12.44 -1.83 -6.17
CA GLY A 38 13.23 -1.39 -7.32
C GLY A 38 12.46 -1.48 -8.65
N PHE A 39 13.18 -1.60 -9.75
CA PHE A 39 12.60 -1.80 -11.09
C PHE A 39 12.18 -3.26 -11.25
N GLN A 40 10.92 -3.50 -11.57
CA GLN A 40 10.38 -4.86 -11.73
C GLN A 40 9.72 -5.03 -13.10
N GLY A 41 9.83 -6.25 -13.64
CA GLY A 41 9.11 -6.67 -14.83
C GLY A 41 7.61 -6.84 -14.59
N VAL A 42 6.86 -6.97 -15.67
CA VAL A 42 5.38 -7.00 -15.67
C VAL A 42 4.79 -8.18 -14.91
N VAL A 43 5.48 -9.31 -14.86
CA VAL A 43 5.03 -10.50 -14.13
C VAL A 43 4.94 -10.19 -12.63
N LYS A 44 5.99 -9.63 -12.04
CA LYS A 44 6.01 -9.30 -10.61
C LYS A 44 5.23 -8.02 -10.30
N ARG A 45 5.32 -7.02 -11.19
CA ARG A 45 4.71 -5.71 -10.94
C ARG A 45 3.19 -5.71 -11.11
N HIS A 46 2.68 -6.46 -12.08
CA HIS A 46 1.26 -6.44 -12.47
C HIS A 46 0.58 -7.80 -12.43
N GLY A 47 1.30 -8.88 -12.10
CA GLY A 47 0.76 -10.23 -12.07
C GLY A 47 0.49 -10.84 -13.45
N PHE A 48 1.22 -10.42 -14.48
CA PHE A 48 1.08 -11.00 -15.82
C PHE A 48 1.58 -12.45 -15.83
N HIS A 49 0.92 -13.30 -16.62
CA HIS A 49 1.26 -14.72 -16.71
C HIS A 49 2.57 -14.98 -17.47
N GLY A 50 2.89 -14.14 -18.46
CA GLY A 50 3.97 -14.40 -19.40
C GLY A 50 3.59 -15.43 -20.46
N ALA A 51 4.58 -15.92 -21.20
CA ALA A 51 4.39 -16.96 -22.21
C ALA A 51 4.74 -18.35 -21.65
N PRO A 52 4.18 -19.44 -22.24
CA PRO A 52 4.52 -20.82 -21.88
C PRO A 52 6.02 -21.09 -22.04
N ALA A 53 6.58 -21.95 -21.17
CA ALA A 53 7.98 -22.37 -21.28
C ALA A 53 8.22 -23.46 -22.34
N THR A 54 7.18 -23.88 -23.04
CA THR A 54 7.17 -24.93 -24.08
C THR A 54 6.72 -24.38 -25.43
N HIS A 55 6.46 -25.23 -26.41
CA HIS A 55 5.99 -24.87 -27.75
C HIS A 55 6.92 -23.89 -28.50
N GLY A 56 8.24 -24.03 -28.35
CA GLY A 56 9.23 -23.23 -29.07
C GLY A 56 9.42 -21.80 -28.58
N THR A 57 8.86 -21.43 -27.43
CA THR A 57 9.11 -20.12 -26.81
C THR A 57 10.57 -19.99 -26.41
N LYS A 58 11.30 -19.02 -27.00
CA LYS A 58 12.75 -18.83 -26.78
C LYS A 58 13.03 -17.77 -25.70
N HIS A 59 12.63 -16.52 -25.93
CA HIS A 59 13.02 -15.37 -25.12
C HIS A 59 11.83 -14.59 -24.53
N ALA A 60 10.60 -15.03 -24.75
CA ALA A 60 9.38 -14.28 -24.42
C ALA A 60 8.71 -14.69 -23.09
N HIS A 61 9.34 -15.53 -22.27
CA HIS A 61 8.72 -16.13 -21.07
C HIS A 61 8.13 -15.13 -20.08
N ARG A 62 8.76 -13.96 -19.91
CA ARG A 62 8.38 -12.95 -18.91
C ARG A 62 8.08 -11.59 -19.53
N GLN A 63 7.79 -11.55 -20.80
CA GLN A 63 7.45 -10.33 -21.54
C GLN A 63 5.98 -9.96 -21.35
N PRO A 64 5.61 -8.66 -21.56
CA PRO A 64 4.24 -8.20 -21.41
C PRO A 64 3.28 -8.74 -22.48
N GLY A 65 3.80 -9.20 -23.62
CA GLY A 65 3.00 -9.51 -24.80
C GLY A 65 2.67 -8.25 -25.59
N SER A 66 1.53 -8.27 -26.31
CA SER A 66 1.09 -7.10 -27.08
C SER A 66 0.79 -5.91 -26.16
N ILE A 67 1.25 -4.74 -26.56
CA ILE A 67 1.06 -3.48 -25.82
C ILE A 67 0.01 -2.56 -26.45
N GLY A 68 -0.63 -3.00 -27.53
CA GLY A 68 -1.67 -2.23 -28.21
C GLY A 68 -2.29 -2.97 -29.38
N ALA A 69 -3.21 -2.32 -30.08
CA ALA A 69 -3.88 -2.78 -31.28
C ALA A 69 -3.35 -2.03 -32.52
N VAL A 70 -3.76 -2.47 -33.73
CA VAL A 70 -3.40 -1.79 -34.98
C VAL A 70 -3.91 -0.35 -34.99
N TRP A 71 -5.05 -0.12 -34.40
CA TRP A 71 -5.66 1.20 -34.28
C TRP A 71 -6.15 1.46 -32.84
N PRO A 72 -5.79 2.61 -32.19
CA PRO A 72 -4.89 3.67 -32.66
C PRO A 72 -3.42 3.23 -32.69
N GLN A 73 -2.65 3.77 -33.63
CA GLN A 73 -1.24 3.40 -33.86
C GLN A 73 -0.27 3.99 -32.82
N HIS A 74 -0.64 3.95 -31.55
CA HIS A 74 0.19 4.38 -30.43
C HIS A 74 -0.16 3.58 -29.19
N VAL A 75 0.77 3.51 -28.24
CA VAL A 75 0.52 2.89 -26.94
C VAL A 75 -0.33 3.83 -26.08
N ILE A 76 -1.44 3.32 -25.56
CA ILE A 76 -2.37 4.09 -24.73
C ILE A 76 -1.68 4.47 -23.41
N LYS A 77 -1.91 5.71 -22.95
CA LYS A 77 -1.41 6.19 -21.64
C LYS A 77 -1.92 5.30 -20.51
N GLY A 78 -1.04 4.97 -19.56
CA GLY A 78 -1.36 4.09 -18.45
C GLY A 78 -1.22 2.59 -18.74
N MET A 79 -0.75 2.20 -19.92
CA MET A 79 -0.46 0.80 -20.24
C MET A 79 0.48 0.20 -19.20
N ARG A 80 0.12 -0.99 -18.72
CA ARG A 80 0.88 -1.70 -17.69
C ARG A 80 2.18 -2.26 -18.25
N MET A 81 3.30 -1.65 -17.87
CA MET A 81 4.66 -2.01 -18.30
C MET A 81 5.58 -2.19 -17.11
N ALA A 82 6.79 -2.67 -17.35
CA ALA A 82 7.86 -2.72 -16.39
C ALA A 82 8.15 -1.32 -15.80
N GLY A 83 8.66 -1.26 -14.58
CA GLY A 83 9.01 -0.02 -13.92
C GLY A 83 9.17 -0.16 -12.41
N ARG A 84 9.35 0.95 -11.73
CA ARG A 84 9.53 0.98 -10.28
C ARG A 84 8.28 0.44 -9.56
N MET A 85 8.51 -0.49 -8.65
CA MET A 85 7.48 -1.10 -7.80
C MET A 85 7.74 -0.77 -6.33
N GLY A 86 6.67 -0.46 -5.60
CA GLY A 86 6.76 -0.07 -4.19
C GLY A 86 7.36 1.33 -3.97
N GLY A 87 7.70 1.65 -2.72
CA GLY A 87 8.20 2.96 -2.33
C GLY A 87 7.18 4.10 -2.48
N LYS A 88 5.91 3.75 -2.61
CA LYS A 88 4.78 4.68 -2.70
C LYS A 88 3.91 4.57 -1.45
N ARG A 89 3.18 5.64 -1.14
CA ARG A 89 2.17 5.62 -0.09
C ARG A 89 1.04 4.66 -0.48
N VAL A 90 0.71 3.77 0.45
CA VAL A 90 -0.40 2.82 0.35
C VAL A 90 -1.24 2.94 1.59
N SER A 91 -2.55 2.84 1.44
CA SER A 91 -3.50 2.81 2.55
C SER A 91 -4.24 1.47 2.54
N VAL A 92 -4.28 0.83 3.69
CA VAL A 92 -5.08 -0.36 3.94
C VAL A 92 -6.24 0.05 4.83
N GLN A 93 -7.45 -0.29 4.43
CA GLN A 93 -8.67 0.06 5.15
C GLN A 93 -9.23 -1.14 5.90
N ASN A 94 -10.13 -0.88 6.84
CA ASN A 94 -10.88 -1.90 7.59
C ASN A 94 -9.98 -2.88 8.35
N LEU A 95 -8.86 -2.40 8.88
CA LEU A 95 -8.06 -3.18 9.82
C LEU A 95 -8.63 -3.03 11.23
N LYS A 96 -8.79 -4.14 11.94
CA LYS A 96 -9.35 -4.15 13.29
C LYS A 96 -8.25 -3.99 14.34
N ILE A 97 -8.49 -3.15 15.33
CA ILE A 97 -7.65 -3.04 16.52
C ILE A 97 -7.90 -4.25 17.41
N ALA A 98 -6.84 -5.00 17.69
CA ALA A 98 -6.90 -6.20 18.51
C ALA A 98 -6.66 -5.90 19.99
N LYS A 99 -5.76 -4.96 20.29
CA LYS A 99 -5.42 -4.57 21.67
C LYS A 99 -4.86 -3.16 21.71
N VAL A 100 -5.19 -2.43 22.78
CA VAL A 100 -4.65 -1.11 23.10
C VAL A 100 -3.93 -1.20 24.44
N ASP A 101 -2.62 -0.96 24.46
CA ASP A 101 -1.80 -0.91 25.65
C ASP A 101 -1.44 0.57 25.93
N LYS A 102 -2.14 1.18 26.88
CA LYS A 102 -1.99 2.59 27.22
C LYS A 102 -0.69 2.86 28.00
N GLU A 103 -0.22 1.91 28.79
CA GLU A 103 0.98 2.07 29.62
C GLU A 103 2.25 2.15 28.76
N ASN A 104 2.34 1.29 27.75
CA ASN A 104 3.49 1.25 26.85
C ASN A 104 3.28 2.05 25.56
N ASN A 105 2.13 2.71 25.41
CA ASN A 105 1.72 3.46 24.21
C ASN A 105 1.80 2.60 22.92
N LEU A 106 1.28 1.35 23.00
CA LEU A 106 1.30 0.37 21.93
C LEU A 106 -0.09 0.05 21.42
N LEU A 107 -0.19 -0.13 20.12
CA LEU A 107 -1.41 -0.49 19.41
C LEU A 107 -1.20 -1.78 18.61
N ALA A 108 -1.95 -2.83 18.91
CA ALA A 108 -1.95 -4.08 18.14
C ALA A 108 -3.06 -4.06 17.08
N ILE A 109 -2.69 -4.12 15.81
CA ILE A 109 -3.63 -4.11 14.68
C ILE A 109 -3.61 -5.48 14.01
N ARG A 110 -4.80 -6.07 13.82
CA ARG A 110 -4.94 -7.36 13.14
C ARG A 110 -4.82 -7.18 11.62
N GLY A 111 -3.82 -7.82 11.01
CA GLY A 111 -3.60 -7.81 9.57
C GLY A 111 -2.24 -7.28 9.17
N ALA A 112 -2.07 -7.02 7.88
CA ALA A 112 -0.82 -6.50 7.33
C ALA A 112 -0.86 -4.99 7.18
N VAL A 113 0.18 -4.33 7.65
CA VAL A 113 0.37 -2.88 7.50
C VAL A 113 1.46 -2.59 6.46
N PRO A 114 1.40 -1.44 5.76
CA PRO A 114 2.40 -1.11 4.75
C PRO A 114 3.77 -0.79 5.35
N GLY A 115 4.83 -1.14 4.63
CA GLY A 115 6.20 -0.78 4.98
C GLY A 115 7.00 -1.89 5.64
N ARG A 116 8.17 -1.54 6.12
CA ARG A 116 9.10 -2.40 6.88
C ARG A 116 8.99 -2.09 8.36
N ARG A 117 9.66 -2.88 9.22
CA ARG A 117 9.84 -2.52 10.63
C ARG A 117 10.48 -1.12 10.73
N GLY A 118 9.96 -0.27 11.61
CA GLY A 118 10.38 1.13 11.77
C GLY A 118 9.77 2.12 10.75
N THR A 119 8.84 1.69 9.91
CA THR A 119 8.11 2.62 9.03
C THR A 119 7.11 3.44 9.84
N VAL A 120 7.12 4.76 9.65
CA VAL A 120 6.09 5.64 10.22
C VAL A 120 4.76 5.36 9.54
N LEU A 121 3.75 5.07 10.35
CA LEU A 121 2.38 4.80 9.90
C LEU A 121 1.46 5.93 10.34
N GLU A 122 0.45 6.18 9.52
CA GLU A 122 -0.65 7.07 9.82
C GLU A 122 -1.89 6.22 10.01
N ILE A 123 -2.48 6.30 11.20
CA ILE A 123 -3.67 5.52 11.60
C ILE A 123 -4.82 6.50 11.78
N ARG A 124 -5.97 6.17 11.22
CA ARG A 124 -7.21 6.94 11.36
C ARG A 124 -8.36 5.97 11.63
N GLY A 125 -9.17 6.30 12.60
CA GLY A 125 -10.48 5.71 12.86
C GLY A 125 -11.55 6.35 12.00
#